data_a41eb0b312019391f8bde40264edfdb6
#
_entry.id   a41eb0b312019391f8bde40264edfdb6
#
_cell.length_a   1.000
_cell.length_b   1.000
_cell.length_c   1.000
_cell.angle_alpha   90.00
_cell.angle_beta   90.00
_cell.angle_gamma   90.00
#
_symmetry.space_group_name_H-M   'P 1'
#
loop_
_entity.id
_entity.type
_entity.pdbx_description
1 polymer ?
#
loop_
_entity_poly.entity_id
_entity_poly.type
_entity_poly.pdbx_seq_one_letter_code
_entity_poly.pdbx_strand_id
1 'polypeptide(L)'
;MVFADGSKKKISTDSVSVGQNISTKAVGSDKRVDITANYKHAEGTKMERAVYNLAVKRVNIPGENSNGTHDCKPGVSMKIVELTKPVSGKNIDLKLILNSNDSETRTLVINVNVQAMRYNGIPSSQIQTELKKLKLLPNQDLTIPIHIPFSVYGEKMRESNSIKVSAVVTDKDKSEAVYITEKDLVPESPSLTIKAIGSELQYSEMTAEVVFENPLSEGLRNCFITVTGSGLLTETMEARMPLLKQGQRLRVTMPFTPYRPGPKKLVAGFNCDQFRDIKASCNVYIKPVTGVVPPLHR
;
A
#
# COMPACT_ATOMS: atom_id res chain seq x y z
N MET A 1 -19.46 -12.18 14.67
CA MET A 1 -19.00 -13.57 14.74
C MET A 1 -20.22 -14.48 14.68
N VAL A 2 -20.14 -15.53 13.91
CA VAL A 2 -21.20 -16.54 13.82
C VAL A 2 -20.65 -17.79 14.50
N PHE A 3 -21.37 -18.33 15.47
CA PHE A 3 -21.00 -19.56 16.18
C PHE A 3 -21.48 -20.78 15.38
N ALA A 4 -20.98 -21.96 15.74
CA ALA A 4 -21.33 -23.22 15.09
C ALA A 4 -22.84 -23.57 15.19
N ASP A 5 -23.53 -23.04 16.21
CA ASP A 5 -24.97 -23.15 16.42
C ASP A 5 -25.80 -22.16 15.57
N GLY A 6 -25.14 -21.36 14.75
CA GLY A 6 -25.75 -20.30 13.94
C GLY A 6 -26.06 -19.00 14.69
N SER A 7 -25.81 -18.93 15.99
CA SER A 7 -25.99 -17.71 16.77
C SER A 7 -24.99 -16.63 16.33
N LYS A 8 -25.39 -15.35 16.42
CA LYS A 8 -24.57 -14.20 16.02
C LYS A 8 -24.28 -13.34 17.22
N LYS A 9 -23.01 -13.07 17.49
CA LYS A 9 -22.58 -12.13 18.54
C LYS A 9 -21.82 -10.98 17.89
N LYS A 10 -22.21 -9.75 18.18
CA LYS A 10 -21.46 -8.55 17.80
C LYS A 10 -20.19 -8.50 18.68
N ILE A 11 -19.02 -8.49 18.06
CA ILE A 11 -17.73 -8.55 18.77
C ILE A 11 -17.12 -7.15 18.88
N SER A 12 -17.17 -6.39 17.80
CA SER A 12 -16.68 -5.02 17.77
C SER A 12 -17.44 -4.19 16.75
N THR A 13 -17.36 -2.88 16.90
CA THR A 13 -17.83 -1.91 15.90
C THR A 13 -16.65 -1.03 15.56
N ASP A 14 -16.37 -0.89 14.28
CA ASP A 14 -15.36 0.01 13.79
C ASP A 14 -16.02 1.13 12.98
N SER A 15 -15.97 2.34 13.50
CA SER A 15 -16.50 3.54 12.83
C SER A 15 -15.42 4.31 12.07
N VAL A 16 -14.16 3.90 12.19
CA VAL A 16 -13.00 4.61 11.66
C VAL A 16 -12.52 4.02 10.34
N SER A 17 -12.54 2.68 10.19
CA SER A 17 -12.00 1.98 9.02
C SER A 17 -12.83 2.17 7.75
N VAL A 18 -14.11 2.48 7.86
CA VAL A 18 -14.97 2.68 6.69
C VAL A 18 -14.52 3.92 5.93
N GLY A 19 -14.21 3.75 4.66
CA GLY A 19 -13.73 4.83 3.80
C GLY A 19 -12.28 5.24 4.04
N GLN A 20 -11.47 4.44 4.73
CA GLN A 20 -10.02 4.64 4.81
C GLN A 20 -9.32 4.11 3.55
N ASN A 21 -8.11 4.63 3.31
CA ASN A 21 -7.24 4.20 2.22
C ASN A 21 -7.87 4.34 0.82
N ILE A 22 -8.80 5.28 0.63
CA ILE A 22 -9.27 5.63 -0.70
C ILE A 22 -8.11 6.29 -1.42
N SER A 23 -7.64 5.69 -2.48
CA SER A 23 -6.43 6.15 -3.16
C SER A 23 -6.46 5.91 -4.64
N THR A 24 -5.65 6.66 -5.35
CA THR A 24 -5.39 6.50 -6.77
C THR A 24 -3.89 6.42 -7.04
N LYS A 25 -3.51 5.93 -8.20
CA LYS A 25 -2.13 5.92 -8.65
C LYS A 25 -1.78 7.28 -9.26
N ALA A 26 -0.64 7.85 -8.90
CA ALA A 26 -0.16 9.08 -9.51
C ALA A 26 0.16 8.86 -10.99
N VAL A 27 -0.09 9.87 -11.83
CA VAL A 27 0.19 9.78 -13.27
C VAL A 27 1.71 9.67 -13.50
N GLY A 28 2.11 8.64 -14.21
CA GLY A 28 3.51 8.40 -14.60
C GLY A 28 4.44 8.03 -13.43
N SER A 29 3.89 7.53 -12.34
CA SER A 29 4.69 6.97 -11.24
C SER A 29 3.92 5.85 -10.54
N ASP A 30 4.62 5.08 -9.72
CA ASP A 30 4.02 4.04 -8.89
C ASP A 30 3.55 4.55 -7.51
N LYS A 31 3.65 5.86 -7.30
CA LYS A 31 3.23 6.46 -6.04
C LYS A 31 1.72 6.39 -5.90
N ARG A 32 1.27 5.89 -4.77
CA ARG A 32 -0.12 5.95 -4.34
C ARG A 32 -0.42 7.34 -3.79
N VAL A 33 -1.47 7.96 -4.28
CA VAL A 33 -1.99 9.23 -3.78
C VAL A 33 -3.22 8.92 -2.95
N ASP A 34 -3.19 9.27 -1.68
CA ASP A 34 -4.35 9.18 -0.80
C ASP A 34 -5.33 10.30 -1.14
N ILE A 35 -6.56 9.93 -1.45
CA ILE A 35 -7.66 10.85 -1.79
C ILE A 35 -8.83 10.70 -0.82
N THR A 36 -8.62 10.05 0.32
CA THR A 36 -9.66 9.81 1.33
C THR A 36 -10.35 11.10 1.75
N ALA A 37 -9.60 12.19 1.92
CA ALA A 37 -10.13 13.50 2.30
C ALA A 37 -11.13 14.10 1.28
N ASN A 38 -11.13 13.63 0.02
CA ASN A 38 -12.09 14.07 -0.99
C ASN A 38 -13.47 13.43 -0.81
N TYR A 39 -13.56 12.34 -0.05
CA TYR A 39 -14.77 11.52 0.09
C TYR A 39 -15.27 11.44 1.52
N LYS A 40 -14.42 11.71 2.49
CA LYS A 40 -14.72 11.55 3.90
C LYS A 40 -14.20 12.75 4.71
N HIS A 41 -15.03 13.23 5.64
CA HIS A 41 -14.58 14.22 6.62
C HIS A 41 -13.53 13.62 7.55
N ALA A 42 -12.59 14.43 8.01
CA ALA A 42 -11.55 13.98 8.94
C ALA A 42 -12.16 13.39 10.21
N GLU A 43 -11.62 12.27 10.67
CA GLU A 43 -12.07 11.56 11.86
C GLU A 43 -12.11 12.47 13.10
N GLY A 44 -13.15 12.31 13.90
CA GLY A 44 -13.37 13.09 15.13
C GLY A 44 -13.89 14.51 14.91
N THR A 45 -14.09 14.95 13.66
CA THR A 45 -14.71 16.25 13.37
C THR A 45 -16.22 16.21 13.61
N LYS A 46 -16.82 17.37 13.91
CA LYS A 46 -18.28 17.49 14.10
C LYS A 46 -19.07 17.02 12.86
N MET A 47 -18.56 17.28 11.68
CA MET A 47 -19.20 16.89 10.42
C MET A 47 -19.16 15.36 10.23
N GLU A 48 -18.01 14.75 10.48
CA GLU A 48 -17.85 13.28 10.41
C GLU A 48 -18.82 12.60 11.39
N ARG A 49 -18.85 13.03 12.66
CA ARG A 49 -19.78 12.48 13.67
C ARG A 49 -21.25 12.68 13.30
N ALA A 50 -21.62 13.79 12.69
CA ALA A 50 -22.98 14.02 12.20
C ALA A 50 -23.37 13.05 11.10
N VAL A 51 -22.49 12.82 10.12
CA VAL A 51 -22.70 11.86 9.02
C VAL A 51 -22.80 10.42 9.57
N TYR A 52 -21.89 10.05 10.48
CA TYR A 52 -21.93 8.73 11.16
C TYR A 52 -23.26 8.51 11.87
N ASN A 53 -23.70 9.44 12.72
CA ASN A 53 -24.97 9.33 13.44
C ASN A 53 -26.18 9.24 12.52
N LEU A 54 -26.13 9.94 11.37
CA LEU A 54 -27.18 9.85 10.35
C LEU A 54 -27.21 8.47 9.68
N ALA A 55 -26.03 7.91 9.40
CA ALA A 55 -25.92 6.59 8.79
C ALA A 55 -26.43 5.50 9.74
N VAL A 56 -26.04 5.54 11.02
CA VAL A 56 -26.51 4.60 12.05
C VAL A 56 -28.05 4.63 12.18
N LYS A 57 -28.65 5.83 12.18
CA LYS A 57 -30.11 5.98 12.21
C LYS A 57 -30.81 5.38 10.98
N ARG A 58 -30.19 5.48 9.78
CA ARG A 58 -30.78 4.96 8.54
C ARG A 58 -30.68 3.45 8.39
N VAL A 59 -29.64 2.85 8.92
CA VAL A 59 -29.39 1.40 8.76
C VAL A 59 -30.27 0.56 9.67
N ASN A 60 -30.96 1.18 10.67
CA ASN A 60 -31.86 0.48 11.60
C ASN A 60 -31.29 -0.89 12.04
N ILE A 61 -30.10 -0.87 12.65
CA ILE A 61 -29.52 -2.10 13.17
C ILE A 61 -30.32 -2.48 14.42
N PRO A 62 -31.11 -3.58 14.42
CA PRO A 62 -31.87 -3.99 15.58
C PRO A 62 -30.89 -4.25 16.73
N GLY A 63 -31.06 -3.53 17.86
CA GLY A 63 -30.28 -3.72 19.07
C GLY A 63 -29.32 -2.59 19.45
N GLU A 64 -29.15 -1.55 18.61
CA GLU A 64 -28.47 -0.33 19.02
C GLU A 64 -29.50 0.71 19.49
N ASN A 65 -29.85 0.69 20.75
CA ASN A 65 -30.46 1.84 21.39
C ASN A 65 -29.44 2.98 21.39
N SER A 66 -29.77 4.05 20.69
CA SER A 66 -28.95 5.25 20.46
C SER A 66 -28.68 6.10 21.73
N ASN A 67 -28.87 5.55 22.91
CA ASN A 67 -28.70 6.22 24.21
C ASN A 67 -27.68 5.51 25.10
N GLY A 68 -26.51 5.19 24.55
CA GLY A 68 -25.45 4.58 25.34
C GLY A 68 -24.07 4.97 24.84
N THR A 69 -23.60 6.16 25.17
CA THR A 69 -22.17 6.41 25.33
C THR A 69 -21.70 5.62 26.56
N HIS A 70 -21.71 4.30 26.46
CA HIS A 70 -20.89 3.52 27.38
C HIS A 70 -19.45 3.56 26.82
N ASP A 71 -18.73 4.60 27.23
CA ASP A 71 -17.26 4.65 27.28
C ASP A 71 -16.72 3.62 28.30
N CYS A 72 -17.19 2.39 28.24
CA CYS A 72 -16.49 1.28 28.85
C CYS A 72 -15.22 1.04 28.06
N LYS A 73 -14.11 1.62 28.52
CA LYS A 73 -12.80 1.30 27.97
C LYS A 73 -12.67 -0.22 27.94
N PRO A 74 -12.38 -0.83 26.80
CA PRO A 74 -12.19 -2.27 26.73
C PRO A 74 -11.09 -2.68 27.73
N GLY A 75 -11.25 -3.81 28.41
CA GLY A 75 -10.26 -4.28 29.39
C GLY A 75 -8.87 -4.50 28.79
N VAL A 76 -8.80 -4.74 27.46
CA VAL A 76 -7.58 -4.80 26.68
C VAL A 76 -7.72 -3.88 25.45
N SER A 77 -6.80 -2.95 25.30
CA SER A 77 -6.67 -2.15 24.08
C SER A 77 -5.52 -2.65 23.23
N MET A 78 -5.66 -2.53 21.90
CA MET A 78 -4.70 -3.10 20.95
C MET A 78 -4.42 -2.15 19.81
N LYS A 79 -3.17 -2.17 19.32
CA LYS A 79 -2.76 -1.40 18.13
C LYS A 79 -1.65 -2.12 17.40
N ILE A 80 -1.75 -2.19 16.07
CA ILE A 80 -0.65 -2.61 15.20
C ILE A 80 0.08 -1.37 14.68
N VAL A 81 1.40 -1.33 14.87
CA VAL A 81 2.26 -0.19 14.51
C VAL A 81 3.37 -0.66 13.57
N GLU A 82 3.59 0.08 12.50
CA GLU A 82 4.71 -0.11 11.58
C GLU A 82 6.01 0.39 12.24
N LEU A 83 7.08 -0.41 12.18
CA LEU A 83 8.40 0.03 12.62
C LEU A 83 9.12 0.81 11.53
N THR A 84 8.90 0.41 10.29
CA THR A 84 9.41 1.07 9.09
C THR A 84 8.34 1.06 8.02
N LYS A 85 8.39 2.03 7.11
CA LYS A 85 7.48 2.08 5.98
C LYS A 85 7.69 0.84 5.09
N PRO A 86 6.64 0.07 4.78
CA PRO A 86 6.76 -1.12 3.95
C PRO A 86 7.25 -0.77 2.54
N VAL A 87 8.29 -1.47 2.09
CA VAL A 87 8.82 -1.36 0.73
C VAL A 87 8.85 -2.76 0.12
N SER A 88 8.31 -2.90 -1.07
CA SER A 88 8.33 -4.17 -1.80
C SER A 88 9.77 -4.63 -2.05
N GLY A 89 10.05 -5.89 -1.78
CA GLY A 89 11.40 -6.42 -1.84
C GLY A 89 12.16 -6.41 -0.51
N LYS A 90 11.60 -5.82 0.54
CA LYS A 90 12.18 -5.82 1.90
C LYS A 90 11.27 -6.53 2.87
N ASN A 91 11.85 -7.05 3.96
CA ASN A 91 11.08 -7.57 5.06
C ASN A 91 10.22 -6.46 5.68
N ILE A 92 9.04 -6.82 6.18
CA ILE A 92 8.11 -5.90 6.83
C ILE A 92 8.12 -6.22 8.32
N ASP A 93 8.45 -5.20 9.12
CA ASP A 93 8.52 -5.31 10.57
C ASP A 93 7.45 -4.43 11.21
N LEU A 94 6.61 -5.07 12.00
CA LEU A 94 5.52 -4.45 12.74
C LEU A 94 5.62 -4.84 14.22
N LYS A 95 4.84 -4.16 15.04
CA LYS A 95 4.59 -4.55 16.43
C LYS A 95 3.11 -4.48 16.75
N LEU A 96 2.60 -5.50 17.43
CA LEU A 96 1.31 -5.47 18.11
C LEU A 96 1.55 -5.01 19.55
N ILE A 97 0.92 -3.91 19.91
CA ILE A 97 0.94 -3.36 21.27
C ILE A 97 -0.38 -3.74 21.93
N LEU A 98 -0.29 -4.34 23.10
CA LEU A 98 -1.41 -4.69 23.98
C LEU A 98 -1.28 -3.91 25.28
N ASN A 99 -2.33 -3.21 25.68
CA ASN A 99 -2.37 -2.47 26.93
C ASN A 99 -3.49 -3.05 27.81
N SER A 100 -3.15 -3.44 29.03
CA SER A 100 -4.15 -3.81 30.02
C SER A 100 -4.73 -2.56 30.69
N ASN A 101 -6.04 -2.39 30.57
CA ASN A 101 -6.79 -1.34 31.27
C ASN A 101 -7.49 -1.89 32.53
N ASP A 102 -7.12 -3.09 32.93
CA ASP A 102 -7.78 -3.80 34.04
C ASP A 102 -6.83 -4.01 35.24
N SER A 103 -7.39 -4.25 36.42
CA SER A 103 -6.67 -4.54 37.67
C SER A 103 -6.31 -6.01 37.84
N GLU A 104 -6.74 -6.89 36.92
CA GLU A 104 -6.54 -8.34 37.02
C GLU A 104 -5.58 -8.85 35.92
N THR A 105 -4.87 -9.94 36.25
CA THR A 105 -4.06 -10.67 35.26
C THR A 105 -4.98 -11.41 34.29
N ARG A 106 -4.66 -11.38 33.00
CA ARG A 106 -5.46 -12.02 31.95
C ARG A 106 -4.66 -13.03 31.16
N THR A 107 -5.29 -14.16 30.89
CA THR A 107 -4.75 -15.19 29.99
C THR A 107 -5.30 -14.96 28.58
N LEU A 108 -4.43 -14.52 27.68
CA LEU A 108 -4.79 -14.15 26.31
C LEU A 108 -4.31 -15.20 25.32
N VAL A 109 -5.15 -15.52 24.36
CA VAL A 109 -4.79 -16.26 23.14
C VAL A 109 -4.84 -15.29 21.98
N ILE A 110 -3.70 -15.09 21.33
CA ILE A 110 -3.51 -14.13 20.24
C ILE A 110 -3.32 -14.91 18.94
N ASN A 111 -4.17 -14.65 17.98
CA ASN A 111 -4.03 -15.14 16.61
C ASN A 111 -3.72 -13.96 15.69
N VAL A 112 -2.49 -13.92 15.18
CA VAL A 112 -2.06 -12.95 14.18
C VAL A 112 -2.17 -13.59 12.81
N ASN A 113 -2.90 -12.96 11.93
CA ASN A 113 -3.16 -13.42 10.58
C ASN A 113 -2.70 -12.37 9.56
N VAL A 114 -1.92 -12.78 8.58
CA VAL A 114 -1.39 -11.92 7.51
C VAL A 114 -1.87 -12.45 6.17
N GLN A 115 -2.57 -11.63 5.41
CA GLN A 115 -3.18 -12.00 4.13
C GLN A 115 -2.84 -11.00 3.04
N ALA A 116 -2.60 -11.50 1.84
CA ALA A 116 -2.54 -10.68 0.63
C ALA A 116 -3.96 -10.35 0.17
N MET A 117 -4.22 -9.08 -0.17
CA MET A 117 -5.54 -8.56 -0.47
C MET A 117 -5.60 -8.03 -1.90
N ARG A 118 -6.66 -8.35 -2.61
CA ARG A 118 -6.99 -7.72 -3.89
C ARG A 118 -7.54 -6.31 -3.66
N TYR A 119 -7.54 -5.49 -4.71
CA TYR A 119 -8.05 -4.10 -4.67
C TYR A 119 -9.52 -3.98 -4.18
N ASN A 120 -10.31 -5.04 -4.34
CA ASN A 120 -11.71 -5.11 -3.89
C ASN A 120 -11.86 -5.57 -2.43
N GLY A 121 -10.76 -5.68 -1.67
CA GLY A 121 -10.77 -6.11 -0.28
C GLY A 121 -10.96 -7.61 -0.04
N ILE A 122 -10.95 -8.42 -1.12
CA ILE A 122 -11.04 -9.88 -1.00
C ILE A 122 -9.64 -10.47 -0.78
N PRO A 123 -9.44 -11.34 0.22
CA PRO A 123 -8.19 -12.07 0.40
C PRO A 123 -7.85 -12.89 -0.84
N SER A 124 -6.63 -12.78 -1.35
CA SER A 124 -6.13 -13.59 -2.46
C SER A 124 -5.38 -14.82 -1.97
N SER A 125 -4.57 -14.65 -0.93
CA SER A 125 -3.79 -15.75 -0.35
C SER A 125 -3.38 -15.46 1.10
N GLN A 126 -3.20 -16.55 1.84
CA GLN A 126 -2.65 -16.52 3.19
C GLN A 126 -1.12 -16.37 3.13
N ILE A 127 -0.60 -15.35 3.80
CA ILE A 127 0.85 -15.11 3.90
C ILE A 127 1.41 -15.85 5.12
N GLN A 128 0.87 -15.55 6.31
CA GLN A 128 1.39 -16.07 7.57
C GLN A 128 0.25 -16.13 8.61
N THR A 129 0.32 -17.12 9.49
CA THR A 129 -0.54 -17.20 10.70
C THR A 129 0.33 -17.55 11.88
N GLU A 130 0.16 -16.85 12.98
CA GLU A 130 0.88 -17.08 14.22
C GLU A 130 -0.09 -17.10 15.40
N LEU A 131 -0.01 -18.15 16.22
CA LEU A 131 -0.79 -18.31 17.44
C LEU A 131 0.12 -18.20 18.66
N LYS A 132 -0.19 -17.27 19.58
CA LYS A 132 0.54 -17.09 20.82
C LYS A 132 -0.42 -17.15 22.01
N LYS A 133 0.02 -17.78 23.08
CA LYS A 133 -0.67 -17.76 24.39
C LYS A 133 0.22 -17.07 25.40
N LEU A 134 -0.31 -16.08 26.10
CA LEU A 134 0.45 -15.31 27.07
C LEU A 134 -0.43 -14.80 28.20
N LYS A 135 0.21 -14.35 29.29
CA LYS A 135 -0.43 -13.65 30.39
C LYS A 135 -0.13 -12.16 30.29
N LEU A 136 -1.14 -11.33 30.41
CA LEU A 136 -1.05 -9.88 30.48
C LEU A 136 -1.32 -9.45 31.93
N LEU A 137 -0.33 -8.82 32.56
CA LEU A 137 -0.44 -8.34 33.94
C LEU A 137 -1.26 -7.03 34.02
N PRO A 138 -1.78 -6.68 35.18
CA PRO A 138 -2.50 -5.43 35.41
C PRO A 138 -1.65 -4.23 35.00
N ASN A 139 -2.26 -3.28 34.27
CA ASN A 139 -1.62 -2.05 33.80
C ASN A 139 -0.32 -2.28 33.02
N GLN A 140 -0.14 -3.45 32.43
CA GLN A 140 1.03 -3.80 31.63
C GLN A 140 0.82 -3.42 30.16
N ASP A 141 1.87 -2.86 29.57
CA ASP A 141 2.02 -2.72 28.13
C ASP A 141 2.90 -3.86 27.60
N LEU A 142 2.36 -4.66 26.70
CA LEU A 142 3.08 -5.75 26.07
C LEU A 142 3.24 -5.50 24.58
N THR A 143 4.46 -5.65 24.10
CA THR A 143 4.79 -5.51 22.68
C THR A 143 5.16 -6.87 22.08
N ILE A 144 4.46 -7.27 21.02
CA ILE A 144 4.70 -8.51 20.28
C ILE A 144 5.22 -8.13 18.88
N PRO A 145 6.46 -8.53 18.54
CA PRO A 145 6.97 -8.31 17.19
C PRO A 145 6.25 -9.20 16.18
N ILE A 146 5.97 -8.62 15.01
CA ILE A 146 5.43 -9.32 13.83
C ILE A 146 6.43 -9.08 12.69
N HIS A 147 7.09 -10.14 12.26
CA HIS A 147 8.06 -10.13 11.17
C HIS A 147 7.50 -10.85 9.95
N ILE A 148 7.45 -10.19 8.79
CA ILE A 148 6.92 -10.74 7.54
C ILE A 148 8.05 -10.70 6.50
N PRO A 149 8.75 -11.84 6.28
CA PRO A 149 9.85 -11.89 5.31
C PRO A 149 9.36 -11.70 3.88
N PHE A 150 10.16 -11.02 3.04
CA PHE A 150 9.85 -10.89 1.61
C PHE A 150 9.74 -12.26 0.92
N SER A 151 10.58 -13.21 1.27
CA SER A 151 10.53 -14.57 0.74
C SER A 151 9.18 -15.28 0.95
N VAL A 152 8.40 -14.85 1.95
CA VAL A 152 7.09 -15.45 2.27
C VAL A 152 5.95 -14.69 1.58
N TYR A 153 6.05 -13.35 1.46
CA TYR A 153 4.96 -12.57 0.90
C TYR A 153 5.15 -12.20 -0.58
N GLY A 154 6.38 -12.14 -1.10
CA GLY A 154 6.68 -11.58 -2.42
C GLY A 154 5.89 -12.21 -3.55
N GLU A 155 5.87 -13.56 -3.65
CA GLU A 155 5.10 -14.26 -4.68
C GLU A 155 3.58 -14.07 -4.53
N LYS A 156 3.10 -14.02 -3.28
CA LYS A 156 1.68 -13.91 -2.96
C LYS A 156 1.11 -12.52 -3.29
N MET A 157 1.99 -11.52 -3.44
CA MET A 157 1.63 -10.16 -3.82
C MET A 157 1.49 -9.94 -5.34
N ARG A 158 1.79 -10.92 -6.18
CA ARG A 158 1.73 -10.76 -7.65
C ARG A 158 0.36 -10.34 -8.17
N GLU A 159 -0.70 -10.82 -7.53
CA GLU A 159 -2.11 -10.49 -7.89
C GLU A 159 -2.81 -9.65 -6.82
N SER A 160 -2.03 -9.04 -5.94
CA SER A 160 -2.53 -8.35 -4.75
C SER A 160 -1.97 -6.93 -4.68
N ASN A 161 -2.73 -6.04 -4.05
CA ASN A 161 -2.38 -4.61 -3.95
C ASN A 161 -1.96 -4.20 -2.53
N SER A 162 -2.38 -4.99 -1.53
CA SER A 162 -2.11 -4.69 -0.13
C SER A 162 -1.96 -5.97 0.69
N ILE A 163 -1.44 -5.81 1.89
CA ILE A 163 -1.33 -6.86 2.90
C ILE A 163 -2.21 -6.42 4.08
N LYS A 164 -3.14 -7.27 4.48
CA LYS A 164 -3.91 -7.08 5.71
C LYS A 164 -3.29 -7.89 6.83
N VAL A 165 -2.96 -7.22 7.92
CA VAL A 165 -2.53 -7.84 9.17
C VAL A 165 -3.67 -7.70 10.17
N SER A 166 -4.21 -8.80 10.66
CA SER A 166 -5.24 -8.81 11.67
C SER A 166 -4.76 -9.56 12.91
N ALA A 167 -5.08 -9.05 14.09
CA ALA A 167 -4.83 -9.70 15.36
C ALA A 167 -6.16 -9.89 16.07
N VAL A 168 -6.49 -11.15 16.35
CA VAL A 168 -7.64 -11.56 17.13
C VAL A 168 -7.14 -12.04 18.49
N VAL A 169 -7.58 -11.40 19.55
CA VAL A 169 -7.20 -11.72 20.92
C VAL A 169 -8.41 -12.22 21.67
N THR A 170 -8.35 -13.44 22.18
CA THR A 170 -9.38 -14.05 23.02
C THR A 170 -8.91 -14.06 24.46
N ASP A 171 -9.69 -13.45 25.34
CA ASP A 171 -9.50 -13.49 26.78
C ASP A 171 -10.16 -14.75 27.34
N LYS A 172 -9.36 -15.64 27.97
CA LYS A 172 -9.85 -16.90 28.51
C LYS A 172 -10.44 -16.75 29.91
N ASP A 173 -10.13 -15.64 30.58
CA ASP A 173 -10.54 -15.40 31.98
C ASP A 173 -11.86 -14.61 32.08
N LYS A 174 -12.24 -13.89 30.99
CA LYS A 174 -13.53 -13.13 30.92
C LYS A 174 -14.46 -13.65 29.83
N SER A 175 -15.19 -14.72 30.11
CA SER A 175 -16.30 -15.22 29.28
C SER A 175 -16.00 -15.19 27.78
N GLU A 176 -14.75 -15.54 27.39
CA GLU A 176 -14.27 -15.52 26.00
C GLU A 176 -14.45 -14.16 25.30
N ALA A 177 -14.16 -13.06 26.01
CA ALA A 177 -14.13 -11.75 25.36
C ALA A 177 -13.12 -11.75 24.21
N VAL A 178 -13.53 -11.24 23.06
CA VAL A 178 -12.71 -11.20 21.83
C VAL A 178 -12.46 -9.75 21.46
N TYR A 179 -11.18 -9.43 21.25
CA TYR A 179 -10.72 -8.14 20.78
C TYR A 179 -10.08 -8.31 19.40
N ILE A 180 -10.32 -7.36 18.50
CA ILE A 180 -9.81 -7.42 17.12
C ILE A 180 -9.14 -6.08 16.79
N THR A 181 -7.99 -6.14 16.16
CA THR A 181 -7.34 -4.99 15.52
C THR A 181 -6.82 -5.39 14.15
N GLU A 182 -6.91 -4.48 13.19
CA GLU A 182 -6.48 -4.70 11.82
C GLU A 182 -5.59 -3.54 11.35
N LYS A 183 -4.70 -3.85 10.42
CA LYS A 183 -3.84 -2.88 9.75
C LYS A 183 -3.67 -3.28 8.30
N ASP A 184 -4.00 -2.36 7.39
CA ASP A 184 -3.71 -2.50 5.98
C ASP A 184 -2.36 -1.87 5.66
N LEU A 185 -1.54 -2.62 4.93
CA LEU A 185 -0.21 -2.22 4.49
C LEU A 185 -0.18 -2.21 2.96
N VAL A 186 0.35 -1.14 2.40
CA VAL A 186 0.62 -1.04 0.97
C VAL A 186 2.11 -0.84 0.78
N PRO A 187 2.86 -1.92 0.47
CA PRO A 187 4.28 -1.80 0.22
C PRO A 187 4.55 -0.87 -0.96
N GLU A 188 5.44 0.10 -0.76
CA GLU A 188 5.89 0.96 -1.85
C GLU A 188 6.76 0.17 -2.83
N SER A 189 6.59 0.47 -4.13
CA SER A 189 7.45 -0.12 -5.16
C SER A 189 8.89 0.36 -5.02
N PRO A 190 9.88 -0.45 -5.43
CA PRO A 190 11.27 -0.02 -5.49
C PRO A 190 11.43 1.23 -6.35
N SER A 191 12.43 2.05 -6.01
CA SER A 191 12.66 3.33 -6.69
C SER A 191 13.13 3.11 -8.13
N LEU A 192 12.39 3.67 -9.08
CA LEU A 192 12.79 3.86 -10.47
C LEU A 192 12.97 5.36 -10.71
N THR A 193 14.00 5.76 -11.43
CA THR A 193 14.20 7.16 -11.81
C THR A 193 14.37 7.30 -13.30
N ILE A 194 13.85 8.38 -13.88
CA ILE A 194 14.06 8.75 -15.28
C ILE A 194 14.42 10.22 -15.37
N LYS A 195 15.37 10.54 -16.23
CA LYS A 195 15.78 11.90 -16.56
C LYS A 195 15.88 12.03 -18.09
N ALA A 196 15.55 13.20 -18.61
CA ALA A 196 15.84 13.60 -19.97
C ALA A 196 17.08 14.49 -19.95
N ILE A 197 18.07 14.17 -20.77
CA ILE A 197 19.37 14.85 -20.86
C ILE A 197 19.57 15.30 -22.30
N GLY A 198 20.03 16.53 -22.51
CA GLY A 198 20.31 17.08 -23.83
C GLY A 198 19.64 18.42 -24.07
N SER A 199 19.63 18.85 -25.35
CA SER A 199 19.01 20.11 -25.74
C SER A 199 17.50 19.97 -25.82
N GLU A 200 16.77 20.76 -25.02
CA GLU A 200 15.30 20.79 -25.00
C GLU A 200 14.74 21.53 -26.24
N LEU A 201 15.22 21.17 -27.44
CA LEU A 201 14.83 21.76 -28.69
C LEU A 201 14.15 20.72 -29.59
N GLN A 202 13.08 21.11 -30.28
CA GLN A 202 12.38 20.24 -31.24
C GLN A 202 13.35 19.79 -32.33
N TYR A 203 13.29 18.51 -32.70
CA TYR A 203 14.17 17.84 -33.65
C TYR A 203 15.66 17.75 -33.27
N SER A 204 16.02 18.09 -32.03
CA SER A 204 17.37 17.86 -31.51
C SER A 204 17.41 16.56 -30.70
N GLU A 205 18.51 15.83 -30.84
CA GLU A 205 18.70 14.58 -30.10
C GLU A 205 18.80 14.82 -28.58
N MET A 206 18.08 14.04 -27.84
CA MET A 206 18.08 13.95 -26.37
C MET A 206 18.31 12.51 -25.93
N THR A 207 18.64 12.31 -24.68
CA THR A 207 18.83 10.98 -24.10
C THR A 207 17.91 10.80 -22.87
N ALA A 208 17.15 9.73 -22.85
CA ALA A 208 16.46 9.24 -21.66
C ALA A 208 17.43 8.39 -20.83
N GLU A 209 17.69 8.79 -19.60
CA GLU A 209 18.47 8.01 -18.63
C GLU A 209 17.51 7.40 -17.60
N VAL A 210 17.47 6.07 -17.55
CA VAL A 210 16.66 5.31 -16.59
C VAL A 210 17.59 4.60 -15.62
N VAL A 211 17.33 4.76 -14.30
CA VAL A 211 18.12 4.12 -13.26
C VAL A 211 17.21 3.33 -12.33
N PHE A 212 17.58 2.09 -12.08
CA PHE A 212 16.96 1.17 -11.14
C PHE A 212 18.04 0.43 -10.36
N GLU A 213 17.78 0.17 -9.07
CA GLU A 213 18.66 -0.63 -8.23
C GLU A 213 17.89 -1.85 -7.71
N ASN A 214 18.48 -3.03 -7.85
CA ASN A 214 17.88 -4.26 -7.34
C ASN A 214 17.85 -4.24 -5.80
N PRO A 215 16.66 -4.13 -5.17
CA PRO A 215 16.56 -4.07 -3.71
C PRO A 215 16.61 -5.44 -3.03
N LEU A 216 16.57 -6.54 -3.83
CA LEU A 216 16.50 -7.90 -3.31
C LEU A 216 17.89 -8.44 -2.97
N SER A 217 17.92 -9.44 -2.10
CA SER A 217 19.10 -10.25 -1.81
C SER A 217 19.41 -11.30 -2.88
N GLU A 218 18.59 -11.36 -3.92
CA GLU A 218 18.72 -12.27 -5.06
C GLU A 218 18.74 -11.53 -6.41
N GLY A 219 19.07 -12.23 -7.47
CA GLY A 219 19.06 -11.67 -8.83
C GLY A 219 17.64 -11.56 -9.41
N LEU A 220 17.34 -10.44 -10.04
CA LEU A 220 16.11 -10.25 -10.82
C LEU A 220 16.28 -10.83 -12.23
N ARG A 221 15.30 -11.60 -12.68
CA ARG A 221 15.33 -12.27 -13.99
C ARG A 221 14.32 -11.63 -14.95
N ASN A 222 14.59 -11.76 -16.25
CA ASN A 222 13.73 -11.30 -17.33
C ASN A 222 13.36 -9.82 -17.18
N CYS A 223 14.37 -9.00 -16.86
CA CYS A 223 14.18 -7.57 -16.67
C CYS A 223 14.02 -6.86 -18.00
N PHE A 224 13.06 -5.95 -18.09
CA PHE A 224 12.94 -5.04 -19.22
C PHE A 224 12.49 -3.65 -18.78
N ILE A 225 13.01 -2.64 -19.46
CA ILE A 225 12.66 -1.24 -19.31
C ILE A 225 11.94 -0.79 -20.56
N THR A 226 10.84 -0.08 -20.37
CA THR A 226 10.13 0.62 -21.46
C THR A 226 10.20 2.12 -21.22
N VAL A 227 10.36 2.90 -22.29
CA VAL A 227 10.28 4.37 -22.24
C VAL A 227 9.27 4.84 -23.28
N THR A 228 8.33 5.68 -22.83
CA THR A 228 7.27 6.25 -23.66
C THR A 228 7.14 7.74 -23.41
N GLY A 229 6.66 8.49 -24.40
CA GLY A 229 6.41 9.91 -24.27
C GLY A 229 5.73 10.48 -25.51
N SER A 230 4.47 10.92 -25.37
CA SER A 230 3.73 11.50 -26.49
C SER A 230 4.37 12.82 -26.94
N GLY A 231 4.68 12.92 -28.23
CA GLY A 231 5.37 14.08 -28.81
C GLY A 231 6.89 14.11 -28.60
N LEU A 232 7.42 13.15 -27.81
CA LEU A 232 8.85 12.93 -27.60
C LEU A 232 9.35 11.74 -28.41
N LEU A 233 8.62 10.63 -28.37
CA LEU A 233 8.97 9.39 -29.07
C LEU A 233 7.84 9.00 -30.02
N THR A 234 8.20 8.51 -31.18
CA THR A 234 7.26 7.95 -32.18
C THR A 234 6.80 6.55 -31.79
N GLU A 235 7.66 5.79 -31.12
CA GLU A 235 7.42 4.43 -30.68
C GLU A 235 7.93 4.23 -29.25
N THR A 236 7.42 3.20 -28.57
CA THR A 236 7.94 2.77 -27.27
C THR A 236 9.35 2.21 -27.43
N MET A 237 10.30 2.78 -26.71
CA MET A 237 11.65 2.20 -26.64
C MET A 237 11.70 1.12 -25.57
N GLU A 238 12.46 0.05 -25.82
CA GLU A 238 12.60 -1.07 -24.89
C GLU A 238 14.06 -1.50 -24.76
N ALA A 239 14.49 -1.77 -23.53
CA ALA A 239 15.78 -2.42 -23.24
C ALA A 239 15.54 -3.65 -22.36
N ARG A 240 16.12 -4.77 -22.76
CA ARG A 240 16.01 -6.04 -22.07
C ARG A 240 17.34 -6.48 -21.48
N MET A 241 17.28 -7.10 -20.32
CA MET A 241 18.41 -7.78 -19.71
C MET A 241 17.97 -9.06 -19.01
N PRO A 242 18.70 -10.16 -19.19
CA PRO A 242 18.29 -11.45 -18.67
C PRO A 242 18.40 -11.53 -17.14
N LEU A 243 19.35 -10.82 -16.55
CA LEU A 243 19.66 -10.88 -15.13
C LEU A 243 20.19 -9.53 -14.60
N LEU A 244 19.66 -9.09 -13.49
CA LEU A 244 20.19 -7.99 -12.68
C LEU A 244 20.59 -8.54 -11.31
N LYS A 245 21.89 -8.60 -11.01
CA LYS A 245 22.44 -9.18 -9.78
C LYS A 245 21.95 -8.46 -8.52
N GLN A 246 22.07 -9.10 -7.37
CA GLN A 246 21.81 -8.50 -6.06
C GLN A 246 22.54 -7.16 -5.90
N GLY A 247 21.81 -6.13 -5.45
CA GLY A 247 22.37 -4.78 -5.22
C GLY A 247 22.92 -4.09 -6.46
N GLN A 248 22.80 -4.70 -7.63
CA GLN A 248 23.29 -4.10 -8.87
C GLN A 248 22.41 -2.92 -9.26
N ARG A 249 23.09 -1.80 -9.56
CA ARG A 249 22.47 -0.61 -10.11
C ARG A 249 22.49 -0.68 -11.62
N LEU A 250 21.32 -0.65 -12.21
CA LEU A 250 21.08 -0.58 -13.63
C LEU A 250 20.99 0.87 -14.07
N ARG A 251 21.72 1.21 -15.12
CA ARG A 251 21.61 2.51 -15.80
C ARG A 251 21.46 2.23 -17.30
N VAL A 252 20.34 2.63 -17.84
CA VAL A 252 20.06 2.49 -19.28
C VAL A 252 19.88 3.88 -19.88
N THR A 253 20.57 4.11 -21.00
CA THR A 253 20.47 5.34 -21.78
C THR A 253 19.87 5.04 -23.14
N MET A 254 18.87 5.81 -23.56
CA MET A 254 18.15 5.63 -24.81
C MET A 254 18.07 6.97 -25.55
N PRO A 255 18.64 7.13 -26.74
CA PRO A 255 18.54 8.35 -27.52
C PRO A 255 17.13 8.50 -28.09
N PHE A 256 16.63 9.73 -28.16
CA PHE A 256 15.36 10.06 -28.78
C PHE A 256 15.37 11.49 -29.37
N THR A 257 14.49 11.75 -30.33
CA THR A 257 14.36 13.06 -30.97
C THR A 257 12.92 13.56 -30.81
N PRO A 258 12.69 14.59 -29.95
CA PRO A 258 11.36 15.17 -29.77
C PRO A 258 10.83 15.77 -31.09
N TYR A 259 9.60 15.46 -31.46
CA TYR A 259 8.98 15.93 -32.69
C TYR A 259 7.84 16.94 -32.47
N ARG A 260 7.42 17.18 -31.24
CA ARG A 260 6.39 18.18 -30.88
C ARG A 260 6.87 19.10 -29.76
N PRO A 261 6.73 20.43 -29.91
CA PRO A 261 7.10 21.40 -28.89
C PRO A 261 6.09 21.43 -27.72
N GLY A 262 6.45 22.18 -26.68
CA GLY A 262 5.62 22.42 -25.50
C GLY A 262 5.89 21.45 -24.35
N PRO A 263 5.07 21.50 -23.29
CA PRO A 263 5.23 20.65 -22.13
C PRO A 263 4.94 19.19 -22.49
N LYS A 264 5.86 18.31 -22.13
CA LYS A 264 5.82 16.88 -22.40
C LYS A 264 6.13 16.09 -21.14
N LYS A 265 5.73 14.82 -21.14
CA LYS A 265 6.05 13.88 -20.07
C LYS A 265 6.72 12.65 -20.67
N LEU A 266 7.88 12.31 -20.14
CA LEU A 266 8.59 11.08 -20.43
C LEU A 266 8.32 10.10 -19.30
N VAL A 267 7.93 8.87 -19.64
CA VAL A 267 7.54 7.82 -18.66
C VAL A 267 8.40 6.60 -18.89
N ALA A 268 9.01 6.09 -17.82
CA ALA A 268 9.70 4.79 -17.80
C ALA A 268 8.87 3.76 -17.04
N GLY A 269 8.87 2.53 -17.53
CA GLY A 269 8.36 1.35 -16.87
C GLY A 269 9.47 0.32 -16.69
N PHE A 270 9.54 -0.32 -15.51
CA PHE A 270 10.42 -1.47 -15.26
C PHE A 270 9.59 -2.68 -14.86
N ASN A 271 9.88 -3.81 -15.46
CA ASN A 271 9.25 -5.09 -15.19
C ASN A 271 10.30 -6.19 -15.12
N CYS A 272 10.04 -7.19 -14.30
CA CYS A 272 10.80 -8.44 -14.20
C CYS A 272 9.90 -9.54 -13.63
N ASP A 273 10.44 -10.73 -13.41
CA ASP A 273 9.67 -11.83 -12.82
C ASP A 273 9.13 -11.50 -11.42
N GLN A 274 9.91 -10.74 -10.62
CA GLN A 274 9.60 -10.41 -9.22
C GLN A 274 8.79 -9.12 -9.07
N PHE A 275 8.97 -8.18 -9.99
CA PHE A 275 8.28 -6.88 -9.95
C PHE A 275 7.55 -6.60 -11.24
N ARG A 276 6.36 -6.02 -11.13
CA ARG A 276 5.56 -5.59 -12.28
C ARG A 276 5.16 -4.14 -12.15
N ASP A 277 5.16 -3.45 -13.29
CA ASP A 277 4.59 -2.12 -13.47
C ASP A 277 5.20 -1.03 -12.57
N ILE A 278 6.51 -1.14 -12.23
CA ILE A 278 7.22 -0.06 -11.55
C ILE A 278 7.37 1.09 -12.53
N LYS A 279 6.92 2.29 -12.18
CA LYS A 279 6.88 3.46 -13.05
C LYS A 279 7.60 4.67 -12.47
N ALA A 280 8.19 5.45 -13.36
CA ALA A 280 8.70 6.78 -13.08
C ALA A 280 8.43 7.72 -14.24
N SER A 281 8.36 9.00 -13.97
CA SER A 281 8.23 10.00 -15.03
C SER A 281 9.01 11.27 -14.73
N CYS A 282 9.40 11.99 -15.78
CA CYS A 282 9.89 13.36 -15.70
C CYS A 282 9.16 14.25 -16.71
N ASN A 283 9.03 15.52 -16.34
CA ASN A 283 8.49 16.54 -17.22
C ASN A 283 9.65 17.15 -18.03
N VAL A 284 9.41 17.40 -19.31
CA VAL A 284 10.35 18.02 -20.25
C VAL A 284 9.62 19.12 -20.99
N TYR A 285 10.22 20.27 -21.16
CA TYR A 285 9.66 21.35 -21.96
C TYR A 285 10.44 21.50 -23.27
N ILE A 286 9.83 21.14 -24.39
CA ILE A 286 10.48 21.21 -25.72
C ILE A 286 10.22 22.57 -26.35
N LYS A 287 11.28 23.30 -26.61
CA LYS A 287 11.23 24.59 -27.30
C LYS A 287 11.02 24.37 -28.82
N PRO A 288 10.17 25.17 -29.48
CA PRO A 288 10.00 25.08 -30.92
C PRO A 288 11.27 25.53 -31.65
N VAL A 289 11.56 24.94 -32.79
CA VAL A 289 12.59 25.48 -33.70
C VAL A 289 11.99 26.67 -34.44
N THR A 290 12.54 27.86 -34.18
CA THR A 290 12.15 29.09 -34.89
C THR A 290 12.61 29.01 -36.37
N GLY A 291 11.68 29.01 -37.34
CA GLY A 291 11.98 29.05 -38.77
C GLY A 291 11.55 27.85 -39.60
N VAL A 292 11.01 26.79 -38.99
CA VAL A 292 10.45 25.64 -39.74
C VAL A 292 8.94 25.80 -39.85
N VAL A 293 8.42 26.14 -41.02
CA VAL A 293 6.99 26.03 -41.33
C VAL A 293 6.62 24.56 -41.30
N PRO A 294 5.65 24.12 -40.45
CA PRO A 294 5.26 22.72 -40.45
C PRO A 294 4.70 22.30 -41.80
N PRO A 295 5.03 21.09 -42.31
CA PRO A 295 4.43 20.60 -43.53
C PRO A 295 2.92 20.55 -43.37
N LEU A 296 2.19 21.22 -44.28
CA LEU A 296 0.74 21.12 -44.38
C LEU A 296 0.38 19.65 -44.68
N HIS A 297 -0.21 18.97 -43.71
CA HIS A 297 -0.83 17.68 -43.97
C HIS A 297 -2.00 17.89 -44.94
N ARG A 298 -1.83 17.36 -46.17
CA ARG A 298 -2.93 17.12 -47.11
C ARG A 298 -3.64 15.83 -46.77
#